data_31492ccfd470b22af2b4f31779531052
#
_entry.id   31492ccfd470b22af2b4f31779531052
#
_cell.length_a   1.000
_cell.length_b   1.000
_cell.length_c   1.000
_cell.angle_alpha   90.00
_cell.angle_beta   90.00
_cell.angle_gamma   90.00
#
_symmetry.space_group_name_H-M   'P 1'
#
loop_
_entity.id
_entity.type
_entity.pdbx_description
1 polymer ?
#
loop_
_entity_poly.entity_id
_entity_poly.type
_entity_poly.pdbx_seq_one_letter_code
_entity_poly.pdbx_strand_id
1 'polypeptide(L)'
;MEEGLRPNGRFPTISIHAETLAEGFHKAVVACYEQGYRIETPKYQPGSSLGFDAHITVNLSHPDQEPLVHKKAICNDIIGVASYILEVTHGIHNHWKKSPENPQFWNYTYNGRFVGQIPFVLAKIKHDWDKKQRISGRDYFFSTWRQTEDSIVEQEDPPCLQNGQLRFLKDDKGVYYLNYLTCWRSRDELKAWNDNNIAQTRVQILLAKKISQMLGIEVKVGSYIDTSTSLHIYGEYLDKHGFYDHIEAMRRGRISDFTMTLEDLLGGDGKDLKRIIAAQMDAEKKGHGMKRDINTLKDLGYDLENFQYPADWDTWPKEWDMLPDKELLASPNLEFY
;
A
#
# COMPACT_ATOMS: atom_id res chain seq x y z
N MET A 1 -21.94 9.09 -24.78
CA MET A 1 -22.10 10.35 -24.04
C MET A 1 -20.73 10.68 -23.46
N GLU A 2 -20.22 11.87 -23.71
CA GLU A 2 -18.98 12.34 -23.05
C GLU A 2 -19.33 12.66 -21.60
N GLU A 3 -19.20 11.68 -20.72
CA GLU A 3 -19.28 11.88 -19.30
C GLU A 3 -17.88 12.29 -18.79
N GLY A 4 -17.85 13.19 -17.85
CA GLY A 4 -16.65 13.81 -17.30
C GLY A 4 -16.70 15.32 -17.40
N LEU A 5 -16.14 16.00 -16.41
CA LEU A 5 -16.08 17.45 -16.41
C LEU A 5 -15.12 17.93 -17.53
N ARG A 6 -15.60 18.83 -18.39
CA ARG A 6 -14.70 19.51 -19.33
C ARG A 6 -13.63 20.28 -18.55
N PRO A 7 -12.39 20.28 -19.04
CA PRO A 7 -11.31 21.03 -18.43
C PRO A 7 -11.67 22.51 -18.26
N ASN A 8 -11.78 22.96 -17.02
CA ASN A 8 -12.00 24.37 -16.69
C ASN A 8 -10.81 25.00 -15.94
N GLY A 9 -9.67 24.28 -15.92
CA GLY A 9 -8.45 24.68 -15.21
C GLY A 9 -8.50 24.46 -13.70
N ARG A 10 -9.57 23.85 -13.18
CA ARG A 10 -9.71 23.53 -11.75
C ARG A 10 -9.73 22.02 -11.55
N PHE A 11 -8.96 21.56 -10.59
CA PHE A 11 -8.84 20.13 -10.30
C PHE A 11 -10.03 19.65 -9.45
N PRO A 12 -10.73 18.57 -9.84
CA PRO A 12 -11.86 18.06 -9.08
C PRO A 12 -11.37 17.40 -7.78
N THR A 13 -12.08 17.66 -6.68
CA THR A 13 -11.82 17.08 -5.37
C THR A 13 -13.01 16.27 -4.91
N ILE A 14 -12.79 15.01 -4.60
CA ILE A 14 -13.83 14.04 -4.24
C ILE A 14 -13.50 13.43 -2.88
N SER A 15 -14.50 13.34 -2.00
CA SER A 15 -14.40 12.66 -0.71
C SER A 15 -15.32 11.47 -0.68
N ILE A 16 -14.79 10.32 -0.30
CA ILE A 16 -15.50 9.03 -0.26
C ILE A 16 -15.46 8.46 1.15
N HIS A 17 -16.58 7.95 1.62
CA HIS A 17 -16.70 7.17 2.83
C HIS A 17 -17.12 5.75 2.48
N ALA A 18 -16.39 4.77 2.99
CA ALA A 18 -16.65 3.37 2.80
C ALA A 18 -16.29 2.57 4.07
N GLU A 19 -16.81 1.37 4.19
CA GLU A 19 -16.49 0.51 5.32
C GLU A 19 -15.20 -0.27 5.06
N THR A 20 -15.09 -0.91 3.90
CA THR A 20 -13.97 -1.81 3.55
C THR A 20 -13.18 -1.33 2.34
N LEU A 21 -12.02 -1.94 2.12
CA LEU A 21 -11.16 -1.63 0.97
C LEU A 21 -11.87 -1.85 -0.37
N ALA A 22 -12.56 -2.98 -0.54
CA ALA A 22 -13.25 -3.29 -1.78
C ALA A 22 -14.41 -2.31 -2.07
N GLU A 23 -15.11 -1.87 -1.03
CA GLU A 23 -16.13 -0.82 -1.16
C GLU A 23 -15.52 0.53 -1.53
N GLY A 24 -14.40 0.88 -0.89
CA GLY A 24 -13.63 2.09 -1.19
C GLY A 24 -13.19 2.14 -2.66
N PHE A 25 -12.62 1.04 -3.16
CA PHE A 25 -12.26 0.91 -4.57
C PHE A 25 -13.46 1.12 -5.50
N HIS A 26 -14.56 0.41 -5.23
CA HIS A 26 -15.77 0.50 -6.04
C HIS A 26 -16.26 1.94 -6.18
N LYS A 27 -16.40 2.63 -5.05
CA LYS A 27 -16.87 4.01 -5.01
C LYS A 27 -15.87 4.98 -5.67
N ALA A 28 -14.57 4.76 -5.50
CA ALA A 28 -13.53 5.61 -6.05
C ALA A 28 -13.49 5.52 -7.59
N VAL A 29 -13.52 4.31 -8.16
CA VAL A 29 -13.55 4.09 -9.61
C VAL A 29 -14.77 4.77 -10.24
N VAL A 30 -15.97 4.55 -9.67
CA VAL A 30 -17.19 5.16 -10.19
C VAL A 30 -17.12 6.70 -10.09
N ALA A 31 -16.67 7.24 -8.96
CA ALA A 31 -16.57 8.67 -8.75
C ALA A 31 -15.51 9.34 -9.66
N CYS A 32 -14.37 8.68 -9.86
CA CYS A 32 -13.33 9.15 -10.78
C CYS A 32 -13.86 9.19 -12.22
N TYR A 33 -14.56 8.15 -12.64
CA TYR A 33 -15.20 8.10 -13.96
C TYR A 33 -16.26 9.20 -14.17
N GLU A 34 -17.12 9.45 -13.19
CA GLU A 34 -18.24 10.38 -13.30
C GLU A 34 -17.84 11.85 -13.13
N GLN A 35 -16.87 12.12 -12.24
CA GLN A 35 -16.52 13.46 -11.79
C GLN A 35 -15.08 13.85 -12.10
N GLY A 36 -14.27 12.89 -12.55
CA GLY A 36 -12.86 13.11 -12.89
C GLY A 36 -12.70 14.00 -14.11
N TYR A 37 -11.56 14.63 -14.15
CA TYR A 37 -11.13 15.50 -15.22
C TYR A 37 -10.52 14.66 -16.35
N ARG A 38 -10.85 14.97 -17.61
CA ARG A 38 -10.32 14.24 -18.78
C ARG A 38 -8.91 14.70 -19.10
N ILE A 39 -7.95 13.75 -19.09
CA ILE A 39 -6.54 14.03 -19.32
C ILE A 39 -5.96 13.14 -20.43
N GLU A 40 -4.96 13.65 -21.11
CA GLU A 40 -4.10 12.84 -21.97
C GLU A 40 -3.11 12.03 -21.11
N THR A 41 -2.92 10.76 -21.48
CA THR A 41 -1.94 9.87 -20.83
C THR A 41 -0.92 9.31 -21.84
N PRO A 42 -0.16 10.20 -22.54
CA PRO A 42 0.65 9.81 -23.69
C PRO A 42 1.84 8.91 -23.35
N LYS A 43 2.22 8.83 -22.06
CA LYS A 43 3.36 8.02 -21.60
C LYS A 43 3.17 6.53 -21.88
N TYR A 44 1.93 6.02 -21.82
CA TYR A 44 1.65 4.59 -21.92
C TYR A 44 1.21 4.15 -23.31
N GLN A 45 0.34 4.89 -23.97
CA GLN A 45 -0.06 4.62 -25.36
C GLN A 45 -0.44 5.93 -26.08
N PRO A 46 0.45 6.49 -26.92
CA PRO A 46 0.10 7.61 -27.76
C PRO A 46 -1.13 7.30 -28.62
N GLY A 47 -2.13 8.19 -28.63
CA GLY A 47 -3.36 8.02 -29.39
C GLY A 47 -4.46 7.19 -28.69
N SER A 48 -4.27 6.76 -27.44
CA SER A 48 -5.36 6.22 -26.63
C SER A 48 -6.41 7.26 -26.28
N SER A 49 -7.59 6.82 -25.85
CA SER A 49 -8.64 7.68 -25.30
C SER A 49 -8.13 8.52 -24.14
N LEU A 50 -8.76 9.69 -23.90
CA LEU A 50 -8.47 10.49 -22.71
C LEU A 50 -8.83 9.70 -21.45
N GLY A 51 -7.92 9.66 -20.50
CA GLY A 51 -8.15 9.09 -19.17
C GLY A 51 -8.98 10.00 -18.27
N PHE A 52 -9.14 9.60 -17.02
CA PHE A 52 -9.78 10.39 -15.98
C PHE A 52 -8.79 10.62 -14.83
N ASP A 53 -8.89 11.76 -14.17
CA ASP A 53 -8.03 12.11 -13.03
C ASP A 53 -8.79 12.99 -12.04
N ALA A 54 -8.58 12.76 -10.76
CA ALA A 54 -9.14 13.56 -9.68
C ALA A 54 -8.29 13.49 -8.42
N HIS A 55 -8.38 14.54 -7.58
CA HIS A 55 -7.97 14.44 -6.19
C HIS A 55 -9.04 13.67 -5.41
N ILE A 56 -8.69 12.50 -4.89
CA ILE A 56 -9.65 11.65 -4.17
C ILE A 56 -9.10 11.32 -2.79
N THR A 57 -9.96 11.56 -1.77
CA THR A 57 -9.74 11.06 -0.41
C THR A 57 -10.76 9.99 -0.10
N VAL A 58 -10.30 8.79 0.26
CA VAL A 58 -11.14 7.66 0.68
C VAL A 58 -10.92 7.42 2.16
N ASN A 59 -12.00 7.51 2.95
CA ASN A 59 -12.01 7.19 4.36
C ASN A 59 -12.67 5.83 4.57
N LEU A 60 -11.89 4.85 5.02
CA LEU A 60 -12.32 3.48 5.32
C LEU A 60 -12.49 3.33 6.83
N SER A 61 -13.70 3.01 7.28
CA SER A 61 -13.98 2.85 8.72
C SER A 61 -13.49 1.51 9.29
N HIS A 62 -13.46 0.46 8.46
CA HIS A 62 -13.05 -0.90 8.81
C HIS A 62 -12.06 -1.49 7.78
N PRO A 63 -10.85 -0.91 7.66
CA PRO A 63 -9.89 -1.29 6.61
C PRO A 63 -9.32 -2.70 6.78
N ASP A 64 -9.44 -3.29 7.96
CA ASP A 64 -8.99 -4.63 8.31
C ASP A 64 -10.08 -5.70 8.19
N GLN A 65 -11.29 -5.31 7.78
CA GLN A 65 -12.42 -6.22 7.60
C GLN A 65 -12.64 -6.57 6.14
N GLU A 66 -13.05 -7.80 5.92
CA GLU A 66 -13.45 -8.28 4.58
C GLU A 66 -14.78 -7.64 4.12
N PRO A 67 -14.98 -7.46 2.82
CA PRO A 67 -14.08 -7.85 1.73
C PRO A 67 -12.97 -6.83 1.46
N LEU A 68 -11.75 -7.33 1.24
CA LEU A 68 -10.59 -6.48 0.95
C LEU A 68 -10.34 -6.32 -0.56
N VAL A 69 -10.80 -7.27 -1.37
CA VAL A 69 -10.48 -7.35 -2.80
C VAL A 69 -11.71 -7.05 -3.66
N HIS A 70 -11.51 -6.22 -4.68
CA HIS A 70 -12.51 -5.95 -5.71
C HIS A 70 -12.18 -6.70 -7.01
N LYS A 71 -13.12 -7.48 -7.55
CA LYS A 71 -12.95 -8.34 -8.74
C LYS A 71 -12.61 -7.58 -10.03
N LYS A 72 -12.84 -6.28 -10.07
CA LYS A 72 -12.53 -5.41 -11.21
C LYS A 72 -11.21 -4.64 -11.06
N ALA A 73 -10.56 -4.72 -9.90
CA ALA A 73 -9.19 -4.26 -9.76
C ALA A 73 -8.29 -5.13 -10.65
N ILE A 74 -7.38 -4.50 -11.38
CA ILE A 74 -6.36 -5.19 -12.17
C ILE A 74 -5.20 -5.51 -11.22
N CYS A 75 -5.46 -6.41 -10.29
CA CYS A 75 -4.47 -6.84 -9.32
C CYS A 75 -3.37 -7.67 -9.98
N ASN A 76 -2.25 -7.78 -9.31
CA ASN A 76 -1.31 -8.84 -9.58
C ASN A 76 -2.01 -10.22 -9.39
N ASP A 77 -1.38 -11.28 -9.89
CA ASP A 77 -1.80 -12.62 -9.52
C ASP A 77 -1.69 -12.83 -8.00
N ILE A 78 -2.26 -13.90 -7.50
CA ILE A 78 -2.34 -14.21 -6.07
C ILE A 78 -0.96 -14.19 -5.38
N ILE A 79 0.07 -14.72 -6.04
CA ILE A 79 1.45 -14.73 -5.54
C ILE A 79 2.01 -13.30 -5.56
N GLY A 80 1.70 -12.54 -6.61
CA GLY A 80 2.11 -11.15 -6.75
C GLY A 80 1.52 -10.25 -5.66
N VAL A 81 0.24 -10.40 -5.32
CA VAL A 81 -0.39 -9.67 -4.21
C VAL A 81 0.26 -10.02 -2.87
N ALA A 82 0.45 -11.32 -2.59
CA ALA A 82 1.11 -11.76 -1.36
C ALA A 82 2.58 -11.30 -1.27
N SER A 83 3.30 -11.37 -2.39
CA SER A 83 4.68 -10.88 -2.50
C SER A 83 4.74 -9.36 -2.26
N TYR A 84 3.81 -8.59 -2.82
CA TYR A 84 3.76 -7.14 -2.62
C TYR A 84 3.44 -6.75 -1.17
N ILE A 85 2.57 -7.49 -0.49
CA ILE A 85 2.35 -7.30 0.96
C ILE A 85 3.67 -7.46 1.72
N LEU A 86 4.43 -8.52 1.46
CA LEU A 86 5.73 -8.76 2.12
C LEU A 86 6.80 -7.74 1.68
N GLU A 87 6.76 -7.29 0.43
CA GLU A 87 7.63 -6.22 -0.07
C GLU A 87 7.44 -4.93 0.74
N VAL A 88 6.20 -4.50 0.91
CA VAL A 88 5.89 -3.25 1.63
C VAL A 88 6.11 -3.42 3.13
N THR A 89 5.72 -4.54 3.73
CA THR A 89 5.84 -4.75 5.18
C THR A 89 7.25 -5.15 5.61
N HIS A 90 7.89 -6.11 4.94
CA HIS A 90 9.15 -6.74 5.35
C HIS A 90 10.34 -6.44 4.42
N GLY A 91 10.11 -5.71 3.33
CA GLY A 91 11.19 -5.29 2.43
C GLY A 91 11.89 -6.43 1.70
N ILE A 92 11.17 -7.52 1.39
CA ILE A 92 11.76 -8.70 0.75
C ILE A 92 12.46 -8.37 -0.57
N HIS A 93 12.06 -7.28 -1.22
CA HIS A 93 12.65 -6.78 -2.47
C HIS A 93 13.47 -5.50 -2.31
N ASN A 94 13.91 -5.15 -1.11
CA ASN A 94 14.73 -3.95 -0.90
C ASN A 94 16.07 -3.98 -1.66
N HIS A 95 16.52 -5.17 -2.09
CA HIS A 95 17.70 -5.34 -2.93
C HIS A 95 17.44 -5.05 -4.43
N TRP A 96 16.17 -4.96 -4.86
CA TRP A 96 15.80 -4.61 -6.24
C TRP A 96 15.92 -3.11 -6.50
N LYS A 97 17.07 -2.55 -6.16
CA LYS A 97 17.38 -1.15 -6.44
C LYS A 97 18.20 -1.04 -7.70
N LYS A 98 17.88 -0.02 -8.50
CA LYS A 98 18.60 0.33 -9.72
C LYS A 98 20.07 0.59 -9.42
N SER A 99 20.95 -0.02 -10.20
CA SER A 99 22.39 0.17 -10.17
C SER A 99 22.92 0.12 -11.59
N PRO A 100 24.19 0.49 -11.85
CA PRO A 100 24.78 0.33 -13.18
C PRO A 100 24.72 -1.12 -13.71
N GLU A 101 24.81 -2.12 -12.81
CA GLU A 101 24.73 -3.54 -13.16
C GLU A 101 23.29 -4.03 -13.34
N ASN A 102 22.33 -3.33 -12.71
CA ASN A 102 20.92 -3.69 -12.72
C ASN A 102 20.03 -2.48 -13.04
N PRO A 103 20.14 -1.91 -14.24
CA PRO A 103 19.41 -0.69 -14.63
C PRO A 103 17.89 -0.90 -14.76
N GLN A 104 17.45 -2.17 -14.85
CA GLN A 104 16.04 -2.55 -14.94
C GLN A 104 15.31 -2.57 -13.59
N PHE A 105 16.02 -2.44 -12.47
CA PHE A 105 15.41 -2.42 -11.15
C PHE A 105 14.82 -1.05 -10.82
N TRP A 106 14.16 -0.95 -9.66
CA TRP A 106 13.45 0.26 -9.26
C TRP A 106 14.37 1.30 -8.63
N ASN A 107 14.02 2.56 -8.77
CA ASN A 107 14.76 3.64 -8.12
C ASN A 107 14.64 3.56 -6.58
N TYR A 108 13.55 3.01 -6.06
CA TYR A 108 13.26 2.87 -4.64
C TYR A 108 12.34 1.67 -4.38
N THR A 109 12.25 1.25 -3.11
CA THR A 109 11.14 0.45 -2.57
C THR A 109 10.47 1.24 -1.45
N TYR A 110 9.16 1.10 -1.26
CA TYR A 110 8.47 1.82 -0.18
C TYR A 110 9.02 1.41 1.19
N ASN A 111 9.17 0.11 1.44
CA ASN A 111 9.78 -0.37 2.68
C ASN A 111 11.16 0.25 2.91
N GLY A 112 12.04 0.23 1.93
CA GLY A 112 13.38 0.80 2.02
C GLY A 112 13.40 2.31 2.30
N ARG A 113 12.28 3.01 2.03
CA ARG A 113 12.14 4.44 2.34
C ARG A 113 11.68 4.69 3.78
N PHE A 114 10.81 3.86 4.34
CA PHE A 114 10.19 4.16 5.63
C PHE A 114 10.56 3.20 6.77
N VAL A 115 11.04 1.98 6.50
CA VAL A 115 11.27 0.97 7.56
C VAL A 115 12.19 1.45 8.67
N GLY A 116 13.25 2.18 8.34
CA GLY A 116 14.18 2.76 9.32
C GLY A 116 13.61 3.93 10.13
N GLN A 117 12.49 4.52 9.70
CA GLN A 117 11.82 5.61 10.41
C GLN A 117 10.81 5.09 11.45
N ILE A 118 10.27 3.89 11.26
CA ILE A 118 9.26 3.33 12.16
C ILE A 118 9.77 3.17 13.61
N PRO A 119 11.01 2.71 13.89
CA PRO A 119 11.55 2.67 15.25
C PRO A 119 11.50 4.02 15.98
N PHE A 120 11.77 5.14 15.29
CA PHE A 120 11.67 6.48 15.87
C PHE A 120 10.23 6.88 16.18
N VAL A 121 9.30 6.55 15.31
CA VAL A 121 7.86 6.74 15.54
C VAL A 121 7.41 5.94 16.77
N LEU A 122 7.80 4.67 16.87
CA LEU A 122 7.49 3.80 18.01
C LEU A 122 8.11 4.30 19.31
N ALA A 123 9.37 4.74 19.28
CA ALA A 123 10.05 5.32 20.44
C ALA A 123 9.36 6.59 20.94
N LYS A 124 8.89 7.44 20.02
CA LYS A 124 8.12 8.64 20.36
C LYS A 124 6.76 8.31 20.98
N ILE A 125 6.06 7.33 20.44
CA ILE A 125 4.80 6.81 21.03
C ILE A 125 5.06 6.27 22.43
N LYS A 126 6.12 5.49 22.62
CA LYS A 126 6.51 4.96 23.94
C LYS A 126 6.86 6.07 24.91
N HIS A 127 7.63 7.07 24.49
CA HIS A 127 7.96 8.24 25.33
C HIS A 127 6.71 8.99 25.80
N ASP A 128 5.76 9.24 24.91
CA ASP A 128 4.50 9.91 25.27
C ASP A 128 3.68 9.07 26.26
N TRP A 129 3.66 7.75 26.08
CA TRP A 129 3.02 6.82 27.00
C TRP A 129 3.69 6.83 28.38
N ASP A 130 5.00 6.66 28.44
CA ASP A 130 5.76 6.62 29.71
C ASP A 130 5.61 7.94 30.49
N LYS A 131 5.59 9.06 29.79
CA LYS A 131 5.52 10.39 30.40
C LYS A 131 4.10 10.82 30.79
N LYS A 132 3.11 10.48 29.98
CA LYS A 132 1.74 11.04 30.07
C LYS A 132 0.66 9.98 30.28
N GLN A 133 0.98 8.69 30.20
CA GLN A 133 0.04 7.57 30.15
C GLN A 133 -1.07 7.80 29.09
N ARG A 134 -0.67 8.45 27.98
CA ARG A 134 -1.58 8.83 26.91
C ARG A 134 -0.85 8.92 25.57
N ILE A 135 -1.47 8.37 24.51
CA ILE A 135 -1.02 8.51 23.13
C ILE A 135 -1.88 9.58 22.45
N SER A 136 -1.35 10.76 22.21
CA SER A 136 -2.10 11.88 21.61
C SER A 136 -1.27 12.78 20.69
N GLY A 137 -0.07 12.33 20.32
CA GLY A 137 0.79 13.06 19.40
C GLY A 137 0.13 13.23 18.02
N ARG A 138 0.55 14.31 17.33
CA ARG A 138 0.12 14.61 15.94
C ARG A 138 1.28 14.53 14.98
N ASP A 139 2.40 14.08 15.46
CA ASP A 139 3.72 14.06 14.84
C ASP A 139 4.33 12.65 14.80
N TYR A 140 3.48 11.63 14.91
CA TYR A 140 3.82 10.24 14.61
C TYR A 140 3.76 10.06 13.09
N PHE A 141 4.86 10.35 12.44
CA PHE A 141 4.92 10.57 11.00
C PHE A 141 6.17 9.94 10.41
N PHE A 142 6.07 9.44 9.19
CA PHE A 142 7.20 9.05 8.36
C PHE A 142 7.01 9.55 6.92
N SER A 143 8.11 9.78 6.21
CA SER A 143 8.11 10.24 4.82
C SER A 143 8.81 9.23 3.93
N THR A 144 8.25 8.98 2.75
CA THR A 144 8.92 8.24 1.70
C THR A 144 9.61 9.17 0.70
N TRP A 145 9.13 10.41 0.60
CA TRP A 145 9.73 11.42 -0.25
C TRP A 145 11.01 11.98 0.36
N ARG A 146 12.08 12.02 -0.43
CA ARG A 146 13.36 12.60 -0.08
C ARG A 146 13.66 13.74 -1.04
N GLN A 147 13.57 14.97 -0.56
CA GLN A 147 13.66 16.17 -1.40
C GLN A 147 14.93 16.20 -2.27
N THR A 148 16.07 15.79 -1.72
CA THR A 148 17.36 15.80 -2.42
C THR A 148 17.53 14.69 -3.45
N GLU A 149 16.71 13.66 -3.41
CA GLU A 149 16.76 12.53 -4.34
C GLU A 149 15.60 12.59 -5.35
N ASP A 150 14.39 12.91 -4.88
CA ASP A 150 13.18 12.73 -5.66
C ASP A 150 12.73 13.99 -6.41
N SER A 151 13.32 15.16 -6.09
CA SER A 151 13.03 16.44 -6.79
C SER A 151 14.09 16.85 -7.82
N ILE A 152 15.06 15.99 -8.08
CA ILE A 152 16.05 16.27 -9.13
C ILE A 152 15.45 16.02 -10.51
N VAL A 153 15.93 16.79 -11.50
CA VAL A 153 15.38 16.76 -12.87
C VAL A 153 15.51 15.41 -13.55
N GLU A 154 16.58 14.69 -13.24
CA GLU A 154 16.88 13.38 -13.82
C GLU A 154 16.08 12.22 -13.19
N GLN A 155 15.34 12.48 -12.12
CA GLN A 155 14.53 11.44 -11.46
C GLN A 155 13.25 11.16 -12.26
N GLU A 156 13.26 10.08 -13.01
CA GLU A 156 12.16 9.73 -13.91
C GLU A 156 10.92 9.17 -13.18
N ASP A 157 11.11 8.47 -12.06
CA ASP A 157 10.02 7.81 -11.33
C ASP A 157 10.19 7.93 -9.80
N PRO A 158 9.91 9.11 -9.24
CA PRO A 158 9.96 9.35 -7.80
C PRO A 158 8.80 8.64 -7.07
N PRO A 159 8.88 8.41 -5.74
CA PRO A 159 7.86 7.70 -4.98
C PRO A 159 6.46 8.29 -5.13
N CYS A 160 5.47 7.42 -5.37
CA CYS A 160 4.07 7.83 -5.41
C CYS A 160 3.51 8.04 -4.00
N LEU A 161 3.79 7.14 -3.05
CA LEU A 161 3.51 7.37 -1.63
C LEU A 161 4.44 8.48 -1.12
N GLN A 162 3.86 9.50 -0.49
CA GLN A 162 4.62 10.64 0.05
C GLN A 162 4.93 10.46 1.52
N ASN A 163 3.95 10.00 2.29
CA ASN A 163 4.05 9.89 3.73
C ASN A 163 2.98 8.97 4.32
N GLY A 164 3.22 8.60 5.58
CA GLY A 164 2.23 7.99 6.46
C GLY A 164 2.20 8.69 7.80
N GLN A 165 1.02 8.86 8.38
CA GLN A 165 0.81 9.48 9.67
C GLN A 165 -0.09 8.61 10.54
N LEU A 166 0.29 8.42 11.80
CA LEU A 166 -0.47 7.67 12.79
C LEU A 166 -1.20 8.63 13.72
N ARG A 167 -2.48 8.36 13.96
CA ARG A 167 -3.30 9.11 14.90
C ARG A 167 -4.06 8.14 15.79
N PHE A 168 -4.10 8.44 17.08
CA PHE A 168 -4.78 7.59 18.06
C PHE A 168 -5.99 8.32 18.64
N LEU A 169 -7.12 7.63 18.63
CA LEU A 169 -8.34 8.06 19.31
C LEU A 169 -8.74 6.98 20.31
N LYS A 170 -9.35 7.39 21.40
CA LYS A 170 -9.94 6.52 22.39
C LYS A 170 -11.45 6.44 22.21
N ASP A 171 -12.01 5.25 22.37
CA ASP A 171 -13.46 5.09 22.51
C ASP A 171 -13.92 5.40 23.95
N ASP A 172 -15.21 5.29 24.18
CA ASP A 172 -15.86 5.50 25.50
C ASP A 172 -15.46 4.47 26.56
N LYS A 173 -14.96 3.30 26.13
CA LYS A 173 -14.42 2.23 26.97
C LYS A 173 -12.93 2.38 27.27
N GLY A 174 -12.29 3.38 26.68
CA GLY A 174 -10.88 3.66 26.88
C GLY A 174 -9.92 2.86 25.99
N VAL A 175 -10.42 2.12 24.99
CA VAL A 175 -9.61 1.40 24.02
C VAL A 175 -9.08 2.36 22.98
N TYR A 176 -7.80 2.25 22.66
CA TYR A 176 -7.18 3.06 21.58
C TYR A 176 -7.43 2.45 20.21
N TYR A 177 -7.70 3.31 19.25
CA TYR A 177 -7.78 2.98 17.83
C TYR A 177 -6.67 3.71 17.07
N LEU A 178 -5.85 2.94 16.36
CA LEU A 178 -4.83 3.46 15.46
C LEU A 178 -5.48 3.84 14.12
N ASN A 179 -5.67 5.12 13.87
CA ASN A 179 -6.05 5.64 12.57
C ASN A 179 -4.77 5.90 11.77
N TYR A 180 -4.77 5.48 10.51
CA TYR A 180 -3.62 5.60 9.63
C TYR A 180 -3.98 6.44 8.40
N LEU A 181 -3.17 7.45 8.12
CA LEU A 181 -3.36 8.38 7.01
C LEU A 181 -2.20 8.21 6.04
N THR A 182 -2.50 8.06 4.75
CA THR A 182 -1.50 8.04 3.67
C THR A 182 -1.77 9.12 2.64
N CYS A 183 -0.71 9.69 2.09
CA CYS A 183 -0.80 10.66 1.01
C CYS A 183 0.02 10.18 -0.18
N TRP A 184 -0.60 10.18 -1.35
CA TRP A 184 -0.03 9.75 -2.63
C TRP A 184 -0.06 10.90 -3.63
N ARG A 185 1.08 11.18 -4.29
CA ARG A 185 1.11 12.23 -5.33
C ARG A 185 0.37 11.83 -6.60
N SER A 186 0.40 10.53 -6.94
CA SER A 186 -0.15 9.98 -8.17
C SER A 186 -0.35 8.48 -8.02
N ARG A 187 -1.45 7.94 -8.57
CA ARG A 187 -1.72 6.49 -8.50
C ARG A 187 -2.68 6.04 -9.60
N ASP A 188 -2.29 4.94 -10.28
CA ASP A 188 -3.19 4.19 -11.15
C ASP A 188 -4.29 3.53 -10.30
N GLU A 189 -5.54 3.89 -10.56
CA GLU A 189 -6.66 3.43 -9.75
C GLU A 189 -6.97 1.95 -9.98
N LEU A 190 -6.98 1.52 -11.22
CA LEU A 190 -7.39 0.14 -11.54
C LEU A 190 -6.32 -0.89 -11.20
N LYS A 191 -5.05 -0.54 -11.37
CA LYS A 191 -3.93 -1.48 -11.24
C LYS A 191 -3.24 -1.41 -9.88
N ALA A 192 -3.03 -0.21 -9.34
CA ALA A 192 -2.18 -0.03 -8.17
C ALA A 192 -2.95 0.23 -6.87
N TRP A 193 -4.12 0.90 -6.92
CA TRP A 193 -4.82 1.37 -5.73
C TRP A 193 -5.15 0.22 -4.75
N ASN A 194 -5.72 -0.87 -5.27
CA ASN A 194 -6.16 -1.99 -4.43
C ASN A 194 -4.97 -2.68 -3.75
N ASP A 195 -3.95 -3.05 -4.51
CA ASP A 195 -2.75 -3.74 -3.99
C ASP A 195 -2.00 -2.87 -2.98
N ASN A 196 -1.83 -1.56 -3.30
CA ASN A 196 -1.18 -0.61 -2.41
C ASN A 196 -1.91 -0.51 -1.06
N ASN A 197 -3.24 -0.42 -1.10
CA ASN A 197 -4.02 -0.25 0.12
C ASN A 197 -4.15 -1.54 0.94
N ILE A 198 -4.20 -2.71 0.31
CA ILE A 198 -4.08 -3.99 1.03
C ILE A 198 -2.74 -4.02 1.79
N ALA A 199 -1.63 -3.66 1.14
CA ALA A 199 -0.32 -3.67 1.77
C ALA A 199 -0.20 -2.60 2.89
N GLN A 200 -0.72 -1.38 2.69
CA GLN A 200 -0.71 -0.32 3.72
C GLN A 200 -1.61 -0.66 4.90
N THR A 201 -2.76 -1.27 4.66
CA THR A 201 -3.62 -1.76 5.75
C THR A 201 -2.91 -2.85 6.55
N ARG A 202 -2.12 -3.70 5.90
CA ARG A 202 -1.30 -4.68 6.61
C ARG A 202 -0.23 -4.01 7.49
N VAL A 203 0.40 -2.93 7.02
CA VAL A 203 1.30 -2.11 7.85
C VAL A 203 0.55 -1.56 9.08
N GLN A 204 -0.67 -1.03 8.91
CA GLN A 204 -1.49 -0.54 10.01
C GLN A 204 -1.79 -1.62 11.05
N ILE A 205 -2.19 -2.82 10.61
CA ILE A 205 -2.48 -3.97 11.48
C ILE A 205 -1.24 -4.37 12.29
N LEU A 206 -0.09 -4.47 11.62
CA LEU A 206 1.17 -4.83 12.28
C LEU A 206 1.62 -3.77 13.28
N LEU A 207 1.47 -2.48 12.96
CA LEU A 207 1.75 -1.37 13.87
C LEU A 207 0.84 -1.38 15.09
N ALA A 208 -0.47 -1.62 14.92
CA ALA A 208 -1.40 -1.71 16.04
C ALA A 208 -1.02 -2.86 17.00
N LYS A 209 -0.67 -4.03 16.46
CA LYS A 209 -0.18 -5.19 17.23
C LYS A 209 1.13 -4.88 17.95
N LYS A 210 2.10 -4.27 17.25
CA LYS A 210 3.40 -3.90 17.82
C LYS A 210 3.26 -2.91 18.96
N ILE A 211 2.44 -1.87 18.79
CA ILE A 211 2.20 -0.86 19.80
C ILE A 211 1.45 -1.44 21.00
N SER A 212 0.46 -2.33 20.76
CA SER A 212 -0.23 -3.05 21.84
C SER A 212 0.76 -3.82 22.71
N GLN A 213 1.64 -4.60 22.10
CA GLN A 213 2.66 -5.37 22.82
C GLN A 213 3.64 -4.44 23.57
N MET A 214 4.13 -3.40 22.89
CA MET A 214 5.13 -2.49 23.46
C MET A 214 4.63 -1.72 24.69
N LEU A 215 3.34 -1.36 24.70
CA LEU A 215 2.74 -0.55 25.77
C LEU A 215 1.96 -1.39 26.80
N GLY A 216 1.73 -2.65 26.54
CA GLY A 216 0.92 -3.52 27.41
C GLY A 216 -0.56 -3.11 27.47
N ILE A 217 -1.10 -2.52 26.41
CA ILE A 217 -2.50 -2.06 26.30
C ILE A 217 -3.14 -2.58 25.01
N GLU A 218 -4.47 -2.58 24.95
CA GLU A 218 -5.16 -2.89 23.71
C GLU A 218 -5.13 -1.67 22.76
N VAL A 219 -4.61 -1.86 21.55
CA VAL A 219 -4.69 -0.92 20.43
C VAL A 219 -5.31 -1.64 19.24
N LYS A 220 -6.49 -1.19 18.82
CA LYS A 220 -7.23 -1.72 17.68
C LYS A 220 -6.89 -0.95 16.40
N VAL A 221 -7.19 -1.58 15.27
CA VAL A 221 -7.18 -0.90 13.97
C VAL A 221 -8.34 0.10 13.95
N GLY A 222 -8.06 1.34 13.61
CA GLY A 222 -9.03 2.40 13.39
C GLY A 222 -9.25 2.64 11.90
N SER A 223 -9.69 3.84 11.53
CA SER A 223 -9.89 4.19 10.13
C SER A 223 -8.56 4.22 9.36
N TYR A 224 -8.64 3.90 8.07
CA TYR A 224 -7.59 4.18 7.11
C TYR A 224 -8.05 5.29 6.17
N ILE A 225 -7.29 6.38 6.12
CA ILE A 225 -7.61 7.56 5.30
C ILE A 225 -6.56 7.64 4.21
N ASP A 226 -6.99 7.37 3.00
CA ASP A 226 -6.17 7.34 1.80
C ASP A 226 -6.43 8.56 0.93
N THR A 227 -5.41 9.38 0.73
CA THR A 227 -5.52 10.58 -0.12
C THR A 227 -4.59 10.45 -1.30
N SER A 228 -5.14 10.51 -2.51
CA SER A 228 -4.38 10.58 -3.76
C SER A 228 -4.61 11.94 -4.42
N THR A 229 -3.51 12.70 -4.61
CA THR A 229 -3.59 14.00 -5.30
C THR A 229 -4.01 13.83 -6.75
N SER A 230 -3.53 12.77 -7.40
CA SER A 230 -3.96 12.31 -8.71
C SER A 230 -4.28 10.82 -8.60
N LEU A 231 -5.56 10.48 -8.44
CA LEU A 231 -6.06 9.13 -8.62
C LEU A 231 -6.67 9.05 -10.02
N HIS A 232 -6.06 8.24 -10.89
CA HIS A 232 -6.36 8.31 -12.31
C HIS A 232 -6.65 6.95 -12.93
N ILE A 233 -7.50 6.98 -13.97
CA ILE A 233 -7.81 5.86 -14.85
C ILE A 233 -7.16 6.16 -16.19
N TYR A 234 -6.20 5.34 -16.62
CA TYR A 234 -5.54 5.53 -17.90
C TYR A 234 -6.50 5.34 -19.08
N GLY A 235 -6.34 6.19 -20.10
CA GLY A 235 -7.14 6.11 -21.32
C GLY A 235 -7.08 4.78 -22.04
N GLU A 236 -5.93 4.10 -21.98
CA GLU A 236 -5.79 2.76 -22.59
C GLU A 236 -6.73 1.70 -21.98
N TYR A 237 -7.16 1.85 -20.72
CA TYR A 237 -8.12 0.92 -20.11
C TYR A 237 -9.51 1.11 -20.69
N LEU A 238 -9.86 2.33 -21.12
CA LEU A 238 -11.14 2.64 -21.73
C LEU A 238 -11.29 1.95 -23.10
N ASP A 239 -10.16 1.78 -23.81
CA ASP A 239 -10.11 1.18 -25.14
C ASP A 239 -10.05 -0.35 -25.08
N LYS A 240 -9.88 -0.93 -23.91
CA LYS A 240 -9.66 -2.36 -23.69
C LYS A 240 -10.68 -2.98 -22.73
N HIS A 241 -10.86 -4.28 -22.85
CA HIS A 241 -11.48 -5.14 -21.84
C HIS A 241 -12.93 -4.80 -21.44
N GLY A 242 -13.70 -4.12 -22.29
CA GLY A 242 -15.09 -3.80 -21.97
C GLY A 242 -15.23 -2.88 -20.76
N PHE A 243 -14.32 -1.93 -20.59
CA PHE A 243 -14.28 -1.03 -19.44
C PHE A 243 -15.63 -0.36 -19.19
N TYR A 244 -16.26 0.18 -20.22
CA TYR A 244 -17.56 0.86 -20.11
C TYR A 244 -18.66 -0.07 -19.60
N ASP A 245 -18.69 -1.33 -20.06
CA ASP A 245 -19.63 -2.33 -19.57
C ASP A 245 -19.39 -2.65 -18.09
N HIS A 246 -18.12 -2.69 -17.69
CA HIS A 246 -17.75 -2.88 -16.28
C HIS A 246 -18.20 -1.72 -15.40
N ILE A 247 -17.98 -0.47 -15.82
CA ILE A 247 -18.44 0.72 -15.08
C ILE A 247 -19.95 0.75 -14.97
N GLU A 248 -20.67 0.49 -16.06
CA GLU A 248 -22.14 0.45 -16.03
C GLU A 248 -22.66 -0.69 -15.12
N ALA A 249 -22.00 -1.84 -15.11
CA ALA A 249 -22.31 -2.92 -14.19
C ALA A 249 -22.07 -2.51 -12.73
N MET A 250 -20.94 -1.85 -12.43
CA MET A 250 -20.63 -1.34 -11.09
C MET A 250 -21.66 -0.30 -10.63
N ARG A 251 -22.08 0.63 -11.50
CA ARG A 251 -23.07 1.66 -11.17
C ARG A 251 -24.46 1.09 -10.84
N ARG A 252 -24.81 -0.06 -11.44
CA ARG A 252 -26.15 -0.68 -11.31
C ARG A 252 -26.18 -1.87 -10.35
N GLY A 253 -25.05 -2.52 -10.15
CA GLY A 253 -24.93 -3.71 -9.33
C GLY A 253 -24.75 -3.40 -7.85
N ARG A 254 -24.89 -4.42 -7.03
CA ARG A 254 -24.54 -4.33 -5.61
C ARG A 254 -23.03 -4.53 -5.45
N ILE A 255 -22.42 -3.80 -4.53
CA ILE A 255 -20.97 -3.92 -4.24
C ILE A 255 -20.56 -5.36 -3.97
N SER A 256 -21.38 -6.11 -3.23
CA SER A 256 -21.15 -7.54 -2.93
C SER A 256 -20.99 -8.43 -4.16
N ASP A 257 -21.53 -8.06 -5.30
CA ASP A 257 -21.41 -8.84 -6.53
C ASP A 257 -20.00 -8.73 -7.16
N PHE A 258 -19.26 -7.68 -6.76
CA PHE A 258 -17.93 -7.34 -7.27
C PHE A 258 -16.80 -7.57 -6.27
N THR A 259 -17.09 -8.12 -5.10
CA THR A 259 -16.10 -8.30 -4.04
C THR A 259 -15.76 -9.76 -3.81
N MET A 260 -14.60 -10.00 -3.23
CA MET A 260 -14.14 -11.30 -2.74
C MET A 260 -13.27 -11.09 -1.51
N THR A 261 -13.11 -12.10 -0.69
CA THR A 261 -12.23 -12.04 0.47
C THR A 261 -10.78 -12.23 0.06
N LEU A 262 -9.87 -11.72 0.86
CA LEU A 262 -8.44 -11.98 0.67
C LEU A 262 -8.14 -13.47 0.89
N GLU A 263 -8.86 -14.15 1.77
CA GLU A 263 -8.76 -15.58 1.98
C GLU A 263 -9.14 -16.37 0.74
N ASP A 264 -10.24 -16.00 0.06
CA ASP A 264 -10.62 -16.60 -1.23
C ASP A 264 -9.52 -16.40 -2.29
N LEU A 265 -8.88 -15.22 -2.28
CA LEU A 265 -7.80 -14.91 -3.20
C LEU A 265 -6.50 -15.65 -2.83
N LEU A 266 -6.14 -15.71 -1.54
CA LEU A 266 -4.85 -16.25 -1.08
C LEU A 266 -4.89 -17.74 -0.74
N GLY A 267 -6.04 -18.38 -0.77
CA GLY A 267 -6.15 -19.83 -0.55
C GLY A 267 -5.81 -20.25 0.89
N GLY A 268 -6.56 -19.77 1.88
CA GLY A 268 -6.40 -20.15 3.27
C GLY A 268 -5.52 -19.18 4.10
N ASP A 269 -4.70 -19.69 5.03
CA ASP A 269 -3.91 -18.86 5.97
C ASP A 269 -2.69 -18.16 5.33
N GLY A 270 -2.49 -18.31 4.03
CA GLY A 270 -1.39 -17.71 3.28
C GLY A 270 -0.01 -18.33 3.53
N LYS A 271 0.11 -19.41 4.31
CA LYS A 271 1.40 -20.04 4.58
C LYS A 271 2.03 -20.65 3.34
N ASP A 272 1.22 -21.28 2.51
CA ASP A 272 1.72 -21.86 1.26
C ASP A 272 2.27 -20.79 0.33
N LEU A 273 1.64 -19.62 0.29
CA LEU A 273 2.15 -18.49 -0.50
C LEU A 273 3.46 -17.94 0.05
N LYS A 274 3.63 -17.86 1.38
CA LYS A 274 4.92 -17.46 1.99
C LYS A 274 6.04 -18.45 1.67
N ARG A 275 5.75 -19.75 1.65
CA ARG A 275 6.70 -20.79 1.25
C ARG A 275 7.11 -20.64 -0.22
N ILE A 276 6.13 -20.42 -1.10
CA ILE A 276 6.38 -20.17 -2.52
C ILE A 276 7.23 -18.93 -2.72
N ILE A 277 6.91 -17.83 -2.06
CA ILE A 277 7.67 -16.58 -2.15
C ILE A 277 9.10 -16.76 -1.61
N ALA A 278 9.26 -17.48 -0.51
CA ALA A 278 10.60 -17.78 0.05
C ALA A 278 11.43 -18.64 -0.92
N ALA A 279 10.82 -19.64 -1.57
CA ALA A 279 11.48 -20.43 -2.60
C ALA A 279 11.86 -19.59 -3.83
N GLN A 280 10.99 -18.65 -4.25
CA GLN A 280 11.29 -17.71 -5.34
C GLN A 280 12.52 -16.85 -5.01
N MET A 281 12.58 -16.30 -3.79
CA MET A 281 13.72 -15.51 -3.35
C MET A 281 15.01 -16.31 -3.24
N ASP A 282 14.92 -17.56 -2.83
CA ASP A 282 16.08 -18.46 -2.79
C ASP A 282 16.57 -18.83 -4.20
N ALA A 283 15.65 -19.09 -5.12
CA ALA A 283 15.97 -19.33 -6.53
C ALA A 283 16.66 -18.12 -7.17
N GLU A 284 16.17 -16.91 -6.89
CA GLU A 284 16.78 -15.66 -7.34
C GLU A 284 18.22 -15.53 -6.82
N LYS A 285 18.47 -15.75 -5.52
CA LYS A 285 19.79 -15.70 -4.90
C LYS A 285 20.75 -16.73 -5.52
N LYS A 286 20.24 -17.86 -6.00
CA LYS A 286 21.01 -18.89 -6.70
C LYS A 286 21.23 -18.62 -8.19
N GLY A 287 20.80 -17.47 -8.68
CA GLY A 287 21.01 -17.03 -10.06
C GLY A 287 19.99 -17.56 -11.08
N HIS A 288 18.89 -18.15 -10.62
CA HIS A 288 17.82 -18.64 -11.53
C HIS A 288 16.86 -17.51 -11.99
N GLY A 289 17.14 -16.25 -11.57
CA GLY A 289 16.29 -15.10 -11.85
C GLY A 289 14.95 -15.13 -11.10
N MET A 290 14.13 -14.11 -11.32
CA MET A 290 12.81 -14.01 -10.71
C MET A 290 11.82 -15.00 -11.32
N LYS A 291 11.74 -16.21 -10.77
CA LYS A 291 10.81 -17.24 -11.20
C LYS A 291 9.53 -17.16 -10.37
N ARG A 292 8.44 -16.76 -10.98
CA ARG A 292 7.11 -16.70 -10.32
C ARG A 292 6.27 -17.96 -10.53
N ASP A 293 6.61 -18.78 -11.52
CA ASP A 293 5.86 -19.96 -11.86
C ASP A 293 6.19 -21.14 -10.92
N ILE A 294 5.15 -21.69 -10.31
CA ILE A 294 5.23 -22.81 -9.35
C ILE A 294 5.87 -24.06 -10.01
N ASN A 295 5.55 -24.35 -11.27
CA ASN A 295 6.08 -25.52 -11.96
C ASN A 295 7.59 -25.36 -12.16
N THR A 296 8.05 -24.17 -12.56
CA THR A 296 9.48 -23.87 -12.68
C THR A 296 10.21 -24.07 -11.35
N LEU A 297 9.62 -23.68 -10.21
CA LEU A 297 10.24 -23.94 -8.90
C LEU A 297 10.31 -25.43 -8.57
N LYS A 298 9.26 -26.20 -8.88
CA LYS A 298 9.26 -27.66 -8.71
C LYS A 298 10.33 -28.32 -9.59
N ASP A 299 10.47 -27.89 -10.84
CA ASP A 299 11.48 -28.40 -11.78
C ASP A 299 12.92 -28.10 -11.30
N LEU A 300 13.10 -27.01 -10.56
CA LEU A 300 14.36 -26.67 -9.87
C LEU A 300 14.58 -27.44 -8.57
N GLY A 301 13.65 -28.34 -8.19
CA GLY A 301 13.76 -29.21 -7.04
C GLY A 301 13.29 -28.62 -5.70
N TYR A 302 12.51 -27.52 -5.72
CA TYR A 302 11.96 -26.93 -4.50
C TYR A 302 10.77 -27.76 -3.97
N ASP A 303 10.83 -28.18 -2.72
CA ASP A 303 9.69 -28.73 -1.96
C ASP A 303 8.84 -27.58 -1.40
N LEU A 304 7.86 -27.12 -2.17
CA LEU A 304 7.05 -25.95 -1.80
C LEU A 304 6.12 -26.21 -0.61
N GLU A 305 5.80 -27.47 -0.31
CA GLU A 305 4.95 -27.83 0.84
C GLU A 305 5.67 -27.68 2.18
N ASN A 306 7.00 -27.90 2.17
CA ASN A 306 7.83 -27.89 3.37
C ASN A 306 8.91 -26.78 3.36
N PHE A 307 8.95 -25.92 2.33
CA PHE A 307 9.96 -24.88 2.24
C PHE A 307 9.82 -23.89 3.41
N GLN A 308 10.95 -23.57 4.06
CA GLN A 308 10.93 -22.68 5.22
C GLN A 308 10.95 -21.21 4.77
N TYR A 309 10.18 -20.38 5.46
CA TYR A 309 10.20 -18.94 5.32
C TYR A 309 10.60 -18.26 6.64
N PRO A 310 11.09 -17.02 6.62
CA PRO A 310 11.47 -16.29 7.82
C PRO A 310 10.28 -16.15 8.80
N ALA A 311 10.50 -16.48 10.07
CA ALA A 311 9.45 -16.50 11.10
C ALA A 311 8.85 -15.10 11.36
N ASP A 312 9.61 -14.03 11.10
CA ASP A 312 9.14 -12.65 11.24
C ASP A 312 8.09 -12.26 10.19
N TRP A 313 7.93 -13.04 9.10
CA TRP A 313 6.82 -12.83 8.15
C TRP A 313 5.43 -13.07 8.76
N ASP A 314 5.35 -13.71 9.91
CA ASP A 314 4.10 -13.91 10.66
C ASP A 314 3.81 -12.77 11.64
N THR A 315 4.77 -11.88 11.86
CA THR A 315 4.70 -10.78 12.82
C THR A 315 5.01 -9.44 12.15
N TRP A 316 5.86 -8.63 12.73
CA TRP A 316 6.38 -7.37 12.17
C TRP A 316 7.87 -7.50 11.86
N PRO A 317 8.42 -6.62 11.00
CA PRO A 317 9.84 -6.61 10.71
C PRO A 317 10.68 -6.46 11.98
N LYS A 318 11.76 -7.22 12.09
CA LYS A 318 12.67 -7.17 13.25
C LYS A 318 13.27 -5.78 13.50
N GLU A 319 13.40 -4.97 12.46
CA GLU A 319 13.85 -3.58 12.56
C GLU A 319 12.97 -2.74 13.49
N TRP A 320 11.68 -3.09 13.63
CA TRP A 320 10.76 -2.38 14.53
C TRP A 320 11.00 -2.68 16.02
N ASP A 321 11.81 -3.68 16.34
CA ASP A 321 12.26 -3.96 17.71
C ASP A 321 13.50 -3.14 18.11
N MET A 322 14.17 -2.53 17.14
CA MET A 322 15.39 -1.76 17.31
C MET A 322 15.06 -0.30 17.67
N LEU A 323 14.43 -0.09 18.83
CA LEU A 323 14.11 1.28 19.26
C LEU A 323 15.40 2.08 19.49
N PRO A 324 15.50 3.29 18.92
CA PRO A 324 16.64 4.17 19.17
C PRO A 324 16.75 4.52 20.65
N ASP A 325 17.96 4.65 21.15
CA ASP A 325 18.22 5.06 22.53
C ASP A 325 17.84 6.56 22.77
N LYS A 326 17.85 6.96 24.04
CA LYS A 326 17.46 8.32 24.40
C LYS A 326 18.43 9.40 23.87
N GLU A 327 19.70 9.06 23.73
CA GLU A 327 20.73 9.98 23.22
C GLU A 327 20.52 10.22 21.73
N LEU A 328 20.24 9.18 20.98
CA LEU A 328 19.90 9.28 19.55
C LEU A 328 18.62 10.07 19.32
N LEU A 329 17.58 9.86 20.15
CA LEU A 329 16.32 10.62 20.07
C LEU A 329 16.48 12.12 20.42
N ALA A 330 17.48 12.47 21.22
CA ALA A 330 17.79 13.84 21.61
C ALA A 330 18.76 14.54 20.64
N SER A 331 19.34 13.80 19.69
CA SER A 331 20.33 14.35 18.76
C SER A 331 19.65 15.20 17.68
N PRO A 332 20.07 16.47 17.48
CA PRO A 332 19.56 17.31 16.42
C PRO A 332 20.10 16.94 15.03
N ASN A 333 21.06 16.01 14.94
CA ASN A 333 21.80 15.66 13.73
C ASN A 333 21.44 14.27 13.19
N LEU A 334 20.18 13.85 13.33
CA LEU A 334 19.70 12.63 12.71
C LEU A 334 19.63 12.83 11.18
N GLU A 335 20.71 12.46 10.50
CA GLU A 335 20.65 12.18 9.08
C GLU A 335 19.93 10.84 8.93
N PHE A 336 18.69 10.89 8.46
CA PHE A 336 17.94 9.70 8.09
C PHE A 336 18.54 9.13 6.80
N TYR A 337 19.24 8.05 6.92
CA TYR A 337 19.78 7.26 5.81
C TYR A 337 18.67 6.46 5.10
#